data_bcb0ff6d144122453731f5c5e4f00d72
#
_entry.id   bcb0ff6d144122453731f5c5e4f00d72
#
_cell.length_a   1.000
_cell.length_b   1.000
_cell.length_c   1.000
_cell.angle_alpha   90.00
_cell.angle_beta   90.00
_cell.angle_gamma   90.00
#
_symmetry.space_group_name_H-M   'P 1'
#
loop_
_entity.id
_entity.type
_entity.pdbx_description
1 polymer ?
#
loop_
_entity_poly.entity_id
_entity_poly.type
_entity_poly.pdbx_seq_one_letter_code
_entity_poly.pdbx_strand_id
1 'polypeptide(L)'
;YYMLQEYVENHGAPEYLILAYAPLHLCRADENNDGCVLWNRCIYFHTFNQADFFELARERRQYDNSYMIDRDHIYLEYAMYQLYFPNKYGTALKNAIFGSRYHANMDKYAQMEAQRGYSLFGVDGVNGGINGEAKMDDFTYSDLTDAYLNKIFAYCREQNIKVVLEQLPMTETSAHVLTDDFYKHYQEYLNQIAQNNPDVLVNPYIESYSDTLFGDADHLSTEGAAMFSNIIRERYPQIFYNQSE
;
A
#
# COMPACT_ATOMS: atom_id res chain seq x y z
N TYR A 1 5.27 7.47 1.08
CA TYR A 1 5.79 8.84 1.04
C TYR A 1 7.16 8.88 0.37
N TYR A 2 8.20 8.26 0.93
CA TYR A 2 9.57 8.28 0.40
C TYR A 2 9.69 7.71 -1.03
N MET A 3 8.95 6.65 -1.34
CA MET A 3 8.89 6.10 -2.71
C MET A 3 8.33 7.11 -3.72
N LEU A 4 7.37 7.93 -3.32
CA LEU A 4 6.83 8.98 -4.17
C LEU A 4 7.86 10.08 -4.41
N GLN A 5 8.61 10.49 -3.39
CA GLN A 5 9.70 11.47 -3.52
C GLN A 5 10.77 10.97 -4.50
N GLU A 6 11.23 9.72 -4.31
CA GLU A 6 12.22 9.11 -5.19
C GLU A 6 11.69 8.99 -6.64
N TYR A 7 10.42 8.65 -6.81
CA TYR A 7 9.80 8.63 -8.13
C TYR A 7 9.84 10.01 -8.79
N VAL A 8 9.43 11.05 -8.06
CA VAL A 8 9.41 12.43 -8.59
C VAL A 8 10.82 12.93 -8.91
N GLU A 9 11.79 12.63 -8.07
CA GLU A 9 13.20 13.00 -8.32
C GLU A 9 13.77 12.36 -9.59
N ASN A 10 13.41 11.11 -9.87
CA ASN A 10 13.96 10.37 -11.00
C ASN A 10 13.17 10.53 -12.31
N HIS A 11 11.87 10.83 -12.23
CA HIS A 11 10.94 10.81 -13.38
C HIS A 11 10.19 12.11 -13.59
N GLY A 12 10.28 13.06 -12.64
CA GLY A 12 9.45 14.26 -12.61
C GLY A 12 8.07 14.02 -12.00
N ALA A 13 7.37 15.10 -11.66
CA ALA A 13 6.07 15.04 -11.06
C ALA A 13 5.00 14.54 -12.05
N PRO A 14 4.24 13.48 -11.73
CA PRO A 14 3.10 13.09 -12.54
C PRO A 14 1.96 14.11 -12.38
N GLU A 15 1.06 14.19 -13.36
CA GLU A 15 -0.11 15.06 -13.23
C GLU A 15 -1.08 14.56 -12.17
N TYR A 16 -1.24 13.23 -12.06
CA TYR A 16 -2.14 12.59 -11.11
C TYR A 16 -1.45 11.46 -10.34
N LEU A 17 -1.82 11.32 -9.08
CA LEU A 17 -1.49 10.18 -8.23
C LEU A 17 -2.79 9.52 -7.79
N ILE A 18 -2.98 8.24 -8.13
CA ILE A 18 -4.07 7.43 -7.60
C ILE A 18 -3.50 6.58 -6.47
N LEU A 19 -3.98 6.82 -5.26
CA LEU A 19 -3.67 6.02 -4.08
C LEU A 19 -4.84 5.04 -3.86
N ALA A 20 -4.62 3.78 -4.17
CA ALA A 20 -5.61 2.74 -3.96
C ALA A 20 -5.27 1.92 -2.71
N TYR A 21 -6.14 1.97 -1.70
CA TYR A 21 -5.97 1.30 -0.42
C TYR A 21 -7.13 0.35 -0.11
N ALA A 22 -6.81 -0.79 0.48
CA ALA A 22 -7.79 -1.54 1.25
C ALA A 22 -7.94 -0.92 2.66
N PRO A 23 -9.10 -1.04 3.32
CA PRO A 23 -9.30 -0.49 4.66
C PRO A 23 -8.24 -0.93 5.67
N LEU A 24 -7.75 -2.16 5.59
CA LEU A 24 -6.71 -2.69 6.47
C LEU A 24 -5.41 -1.86 6.42
N HIS A 25 -5.06 -1.28 5.28
CA HIS A 25 -3.86 -0.45 5.16
C HIS A 25 -3.96 0.86 5.95
N LEU A 26 -5.17 1.29 6.28
CA LEU A 26 -5.45 2.50 7.03
C LEU A 26 -5.73 2.21 8.51
N CYS A 27 -5.97 0.93 8.86
CA CYS A 27 -6.26 0.50 10.21
C CYS A 27 -5.05 0.62 11.12
N ARG A 28 -5.34 0.71 12.41
CA ARG A 28 -4.34 0.66 13.46
C ARG A 28 -3.66 -0.72 13.48
N ALA A 29 -2.34 -0.71 13.28
CA ALA A 29 -1.51 -1.92 13.15
C ALA A 29 -1.01 -2.45 14.51
N ASP A 30 -1.76 -2.28 15.61
CA ASP A 30 -1.27 -2.49 16.97
C ASP A 30 -1.02 -3.94 17.31
N GLU A 31 -1.72 -4.85 16.68
CA GLU A 31 -1.75 -6.24 17.14
C GLU A 31 -0.98 -7.22 16.26
N ASN A 32 -0.61 -6.85 15.04
CA ASN A 32 -0.21 -7.85 14.04
C ASN A 32 1.19 -7.72 13.42
N ASN A 33 2.18 -7.11 14.02
CA ASN A 33 3.53 -7.04 13.43
C ASN A 33 3.62 -6.42 12.00
N ASP A 34 2.52 -5.96 11.42
CA ASP A 34 2.49 -5.43 10.05
C ASP A 34 3.33 -4.16 9.91
N GLY A 35 3.40 -3.38 10.97
CA GLY A 35 4.34 -2.29 11.04
C GLY A 35 5.81 -2.74 10.91
N CYS A 36 6.17 -3.94 11.39
CA CYS A 36 7.48 -4.52 11.15
C CYS A 36 7.70 -4.88 9.68
N VAL A 37 6.66 -5.34 9.00
CA VAL A 37 6.76 -5.66 7.56
C VAL A 37 6.99 -4.39 6.75
N LEU A 38 6.25 -3.33 7.01
CA LEU A 38 6.43 -2.04 6.35
C LEU A 38 7.79 -1.43 6.68
N TRP A 39 8.19 -1.45 7.94
CA TRP A 39 9.49 -1.00 8.40
C TRP A 39 10.63 -1.76 7.72
N ASN A 40 10.57 -3.07 7.73
CA ASN A 40 11.54 -3.92 7.07
C ASN A 40 11.57 -3.68 5.55
N ARG A 41 10.42 -3.46 4.91
CA ARG A 41 10.37 -3.11 3.49
C ARG A 41 11.05 -1.78 3.22
N CYS A 42 10.79 -0.75 4.01
CA CYS A 42 11.45 0.55 3.86
C CYS A 42 12.97 0.44 4.01
N ILE A 43 13.45 -0.29 5.01
CA ILE A 43 14.90 -0.55 5.19
C ILE A 43 15.47 -1.32 3.99
N TYR A 44 14.72 -2.31 3.48
CA TYR A 44 15.21 -3.17 2.40
C TYR A 44 15.27 -2.51 1.04
N PHE A 45 14.44 -1.53 0.79
CA PHE A 45 14.43 -0.87 -0.52
C PHE A 45 15.50 0.22 -0.66
N HIS A 46 16.19 0.58 0.43
CA HIS A 46 17.17 1.68 0.43
C HIS A 46 16.63 2.97 -0.21
N THR A 47 15.31 3.19 -0.08
CA THR A 47 14.59 4.29 -0.71
C THR A 47 14.82 5.62 -0.03
N PHE A 48 15.58 5.66 1.07
CA PHE A 48 15.84 6.86 1.83
C PHE A 48 17.22 6.85 2.48
N ASN A 49 17.72 8.03 2.73
CA ASN A 49 19.01 8.23 3.35
C ASN A 49 18.96 7.98 4.88
N GLN A 50 20.10 8.07 5.55
CA GLN A 50 20.19 7.83 6.99
C GLN A 50 19.30 8.76 7.82
N ALA A 51 19.18 10.04 7.44
CA ALA A 51 18.38 11.01 8.17
C ALA A 51 16.89 10.63 8.14
N ASP A 52 16.39 10.23 6.97
CA ASP A 52 14.99 9.81 6.79
C ASP A 52 14.68 8.55 7.60
N PHE A 53 15.63 7.60 7.65
CA PHE A 53 15.50 6.41 8.48
C PHE A 53 15.29 6.75 9.97
N PHE A 54 16.10 7.64 10.51
CA PHE A 54 15.99 8.03 11.92
C PHE A 54 14.76 8.91 12.18
N GLU A 55 14.36 9.72 11.22
CA GLU A 55 13.11 10.47 11.29
C GLU A 55 11.91 9.53 11.36
N LEU A 56 11.82 8.59 10.45
CA LEU A 56 10.77 7.58 10.43
C LEU A 56 10.72 6.77 11.74
N ALA A 57 11.89 6.38 12.27
CA ALA A 57 11.98 5.67 13.54
C ALA A 57 11.48 6.51 14.73
N ARG A 58 11.79 7.80 14.73
CA ARG A 58 11.34 8.74 15.75
C ARG A 58 9.83 8.96 15.67
N GLU A 59 9.29 9.18 14.48
CA GLU A 59 7.87 9.40 14.26
C GLU A 59 7.06 8.16 14.63
N ARG A 60 7.51 7.00 14.24
CA ARG A 60 6.87 5.75 14.62
C ARG A 60 6.72 5.61 16.14
N ARG A 61 7.75 5.98 16.91
CA ARG A 61 7.67 6.00 18.37
C ARG A 61 6.63 6.97 18.91
N GLN A 62 6.41 8.06 18.22
CA GLN A 62 5.42 9.07 18.62
C GLN A 62 3.98 8.57 18.46
N TYR A 63 3.73 7.81 17.39
CA TYR A 63 2.39 7.37 17.02
C TYR A 63 2.06 5.95 17.47
N ASP A 64 3.08 5.14 17.77
CA ASP A 64 2.91 3.74 18.14
C ASP A 64 3.79 3.37 19.33
N ASN A 65 3.21 3.51 20.52
CA ASN A 65 3.87 3.17 21.77
C ASN A 65 4.02 1.65 21.98
N SER A 66 3.30 0.82 21.25
CA SER A 66 3.34 -0.65 21.36
C SER A 66 4.62 -1.20 20.75
N TYR A 67 5.22 -0.48 19.81
CA TYR A 67 6.52 -0.79 19.26
C TYR A 67 7.64 -0.25 20.14
N MET A 68 8.02 -1.04 21.08
CA MET A 68 9.33 -0.91 21.73
C MET A 68 10.44 -1.29 20.73
N ILE A 69 10.63 -0.47 19.72
CA ILE A 69 11.93 -0.45 19.07
C ILE A 69 12.85 0.13 20.10
N ASP A 70 13.54 -0.75 20.81
CA ASP A 70 14.60 -0.36 21.71
C ASP A 70 15.54 0.55 20.90
N ARG A 71 15.81 1.75 21.44
CA ARG A 71 16.62 2.76 20.76
C ARG A 71 17.94 2.17 20.26
N ASP A 72 18.50 1.23 21.01
CA ASP A 72 19.77 0.61 20.72
C ASP A 72 19.65 -0.44 19.59
N HIS A 73 18.51 -1.12 19.47
CA HIS A 73 18.24 -2.03 18.37
C HIS A 73 18.11 -1.32 17.02
N ILE A 74 17.53 -0.13 16.94
CA ILE A 74 17.42 0.60 15.67
C ILE A 74 18.81 0.95 15.11
N TYR A 75 19.69 1.46 15.95
CA TYR A 75 21.05 1.80 15.54
C TYR A 75 21.84 0.55 15.12
N LEU A 76 21.66 -0.53 15.87
CA LEU A 76 22.28 -1.81 15.56
C LEU A 76 21.71 -2.40 14.24
N GLU A 77 20.40 -2.39 14.06
CA GLU A 77 19.77 -2.81 12.81
C GLU A 77 20.25 -1.99 11.62
N TYR A 78 20.25 -0.67 11.73
CA TYR A 78 20.78 0.19 10.68
C TYR A 78 22.24 -0.12 10.37
N ALA A 79 23.10 -0.26 11.38
CA ALA A 79 24.51 -0.61 11.19
C ALA A 79 24.66 -1.99 10.56
N MET A 80 23.85 -2.97 10.96
CA MET A 80 23.85 -4.32 10.37
C MET A 80 23.41 -4.29 8.91
N TYR A 81 22.42 -3.47 8.55
CA TYR A 81 21.99 -3.32 7.15
C TYR A 81 23.04 -2.66 6.26
N GLN A 82 23.87 -1.78 6.82
CA GLN A 82 24.97 -1.15 6.09
C GLN A 82 26.19 -2.06 5.96
N LEU A 83 26.44 -2.92 6.96
CA LEU A 83 27.65 -3.73 7.07
C LEU A 83 27.45 -5.21 6.70
N TYR A 84 26.23 -5.70 6.76
CA TYR A 84 25.90 -7.09 6.52
C TYR A 84 24.92 -7.25 5.36
N PHE A 85 25.09 -8.31 4.59
CA PHE A 85 24.04 -8.84 3.73
C PHE A 85 22.84 -9.18 4.62
N PRO A 86 21.68 -8.55 4.43
CA PRO A 86 20.48 -8.89 5.17
C PRO A 86 20.20 -10.39 5.08
N ASN A 87 19.66 -10.99 6.15
CA ASN A 87 19.35 -12.42 6.19
C ASN A 87 18.53 -12.92 4.98
N LYS A 88 17.68 -12.06 4.41
CA LYS A 88 16.94 -12.37 3.19
C LYS A 88 17.86 -12.58 1.96
N TYR A 89 18.99 -11.92 1.89
CA TYR A 89 19.96 -12.16 0.81
C TYR A 89 20.69 -13.48 0.98
N GLY A 90 20.88 -13.95 2.22
CA GLY A 90 21.35 -15.29 2.47
C GLY A 90 20.42 -16.36 1.88
N THR A 91 19.11 -16.18 2.08
CA THR A 91 18.10 -17.05 1.48
C THR A 91 18.04 -16.88 -0.04
N ALA A 92 18.11 -15.66 -0.55
CA ALA A 92 18.14 -15.38 -1.99
C ALA A 92 19.41 -15.97 -2.65
N LEU A 93 20.58 -15.81 -2.01
CA LEU A 93 21.84 -16.39 -2.48
C LEU A 93 21.78 -17.92 -2.47
N LYS A 94 21.26 -18.52 -1.41
CA LYS A 94 21.04 -19.98 -1.33
C LYS A 94 20.11 -20.46 -2.45
N ASN A 95 19.02 -19.75 -2.69
CA ASN A 95 18.08 -20.07 -3.76
C ASN A 95 18.67 -19.82 -5.15
N ALA A 96 19.54 -18.84 -5.32
CA ALA A 96 20.26 -18.59 -6.57
C ALA A 96 21.25 -19.71 -6.91
N ILE A 97 21.92 -20.27 -5.89
CA ILE A 97 22.92 -21.32 -6.06
C ILE A 97 22.25 -22.69 -6.21
N PHE A 98 21.18 -22.95 -5.47
CA PHE A 98 20.60 -24.29 -5.30
C PHE A 98 19.16 -24.45 -5.78
N GLY A 99 18.53 -23.42 -6.33
CA GLY A 99 17.11 -23.47 -6.65
C GLY A 99 16.69 -22.74 -7.92
N SER A 100 15.60 -23.22 -8.51
CA SER A 100 14.95 -22.62 -9.68
C SER A 100 14.26 -21.26 -9.35
N ARG A 101 14.11 -20.92 -8.06
CA ARG A 101 13.38 -19.72 -7.62
C ARG A 101 14.03 -18.41 -8.07
N TYR A 102 15.36 -18.40 -8.23
CA TYR A 102 16.06 -17.23 -8.77
C TYR A 102 15.60 -16.91 -10.19
N HIS A 103 15.59 -17.90 -11.06
CA HIS A 103 15.14 -17.72 -12.45
C HIS A 103 13.67 -17.31 -12.51
N ALA A 104 12.81 -17.97 -11.75
CA ALA A 104 11.40 -17.59 -11.66
C ALA A 104 11.18 -16.15 -11.16
N ASN A 105 11.99 -15.69 -10.19
CA ASN A 105 11.93 -14.30 -9.72
C ASN A 105 12.45 -13.32 -10.78
N MET A 106 13.50 -13.67 -11.53
CA MET A 106 14.02 -12.84 -12.61
C MET A 106 13.03 -12.73 -13.77
N ASP A 107 12.38 -13.85 -14.13
CA ASP A 107 11.34 -13.87 -15.15
C ASP A 107 10.14 -12.99 -14.71
N LYS A 108 9.72 -13.09 -13.45
CA LYS A 108 8.65 -12.26 -12.90
C LYS A 108 9.04 -10.78 -12.89
N TYR A 109 10.29 -10.47 -12.53
CA TYR A 109 10.80 -9.10 -12.56
C TYR A 109 10.77 -8.53 -14.00
N ALA A 110 11.25 -9.28 -14.97
CA ALA A 110 11.22 -8.87 -16.37
C ALA A 110 9.78 -8.67 -16.89
N GLN A 111 8.83 -9.51 -16.46
CA GLN A 111 7.40 -9.31 -16.76
C GLN A 111 6.86 -8.03 -16.14
N MET A 112 7.16 -7.77 -14.86
CA MET A 112 6.75 -6.55 -14.18
C MET A 112 7.32 -5.30 -14.87
N GLU A 113 8.58 -5.32 -15.27
CA GLU A 113 9.21 -4.23 -16.00
C GLU A 113 8.52 -3.99 -17.36
N ALA A 114 8.28 -5.05 -18.13
CA ALA A 114 7.56 -4.98 -19.40
C ALA A 114 6.12 -4.48 -19.27
N GLN A 115 5.48 -4.76 -18.14
CA GLN A 115 4.10 -4.37 -17.81
C GLN A 115 4.02 -3.10 -16.94
N ARG A 116 5.09 -2.30 -16.87
CA ARG A 116 5.15 -1.05 -16.12
C ARG A 116 4.76 -1.19 -14.63
N GLY A 117 5.23 -2.25 -14.01
CA GLY A 117 5.04 -2.54 -12.59
C GLY A 117 3.85 -3.43 -12.25
N TYR A 118 2.99 -3.78 -13.21
CA TYR A 118 1.89 -4.71 -12.94
C TYR A 118 2.43 -6.11 -12.59
N SER A 119 1.88 -6.68 -11.52
CA SER A 119 2.13 -8.07 -11.12
C SER A 119 0.85 -8.68 -10.56
N LEU A 120 0.49 -9.84 -11.06
CA LEU A 120 -0.61 -10.63 -10.51
C LEU A 120 -0.14 -11.34 -9.24
N PHE A 121 -0.83 -11.07 -8.12
CA PHE A 121 -0.60 -11.75 -6.84
C PHE A 121 -1.60 -12.89 -6.61
N GLY A 122 -2.86 -12.70 -6.99
CA GLY A 122 -3.87 -13.73 -6.92
C GLY A 122 -3.60 -14.87 -7.92
N VAL A 123 -4.10 -16.06 -7.61
CA VAL A 123 -4.01 -17.22 -8.52
C VAL A 123 -5.34 -17.38 -9.23
N ASP A 124 -5.36 -17.19 -10.54
CA ASP A 124 -6.58 -17.35 -11.33
C ASP A 124 -7.20 -18.75 -11.12
N GLY A 125 -8.52 -18.77 -10.94
CA GLY A 125 -9.30 -19.99 -10.69
C GLY A 125 -9.40 -20.41 -9.23
N VAL A 126 -8.78 -19.66 -8.29
CA VAL A 126 -9.01 -19.80 -6.86
C VAL A 126 -10.02 -18.75 -6.44
N ASN A 127 -11.15 -19.18 -5.91
CA ASN A 127 -12.15 -18.24 -5.40
C ASN A 127 -11.60 -17.46 -4.20
N GLY A 128 -12.10 -16.25 -4.02
CA GLY A 128 -11.81 -15.41 -2.86
C GLY A 128 -12.22 -16.07 -1.55
N GLY A 129 -11.96 -15.39 -0.45
CA GLY A 129 -12.31 -15.80 0.89
C GLY A 129 -12.59 -14.57 1.77
N ILE A 130 -12.64 -14.76 3.08
CA ILE A 130 -12.81 -13.66 4.03
C ILE A 130 -11.46 -13.00 4.26
N ASN A 131 -11.35 -11.72 3.89
CA ASN A 131 -10.14 -10.92 4.07
C ASN A 131 -9.92 -10.48 5.53
N GLY A 132 -8.81 -9.77 5.76
CA GLY A 132 -8.41 -9.34 7.11
C GLY A 132 -9.38 -8.33 7.71
N GLU A 133 -9.85 -7.37 6.94
CA GLU A 133 -10.77 -6.31 7.36
C GLU A 133 -12.09 -6.85 7.86
N ALA A 134 -12.63 -7.82 7.14
CA ALA A 134 -13.93 -8.42 7.47
C ALA A 134 -13.93 -9.23 8.78
N LYS A 135 -12.77 -9.45 9.38
CA LYS A 135 -12.61 -10.07 10.69
C LYS A 135 -12.53 -9.06 11.83
N MET A 136 -12.56 -7.77 11.52
CA MET A 136 -12.49 -6.71 12.51
C MET A 136 -13.89 -6.28 12.90
N ASP A 137 -14.13 -6.11 14.19
CA ASP A 137 -15.44 -5.67 14.70
C ASP A 137 -15.70 -4.19 14.41
N ASP A 138 -14.64 -3.38 14.33
CA ASP A 138 -14.73 -1.95 14.12
C ASP A 138 -13.51 -1.40 13.38
N PHE A 139 -13.69 -0.28 12.69
CA PHE A 139 -12.60 0.43 12.04
C PHE A 139 -11.95 1.44 12.99
N THR A 140 -10.65 1.35 13.15
CA THR A 140 -9.84 2.36 13.83
C THR A 140 -8.62 2.66 12.97
N TYR A 141 -8.45 3.93 12.59
CA TYR A 141 -7.30 4.32 11.76
C TYR A 141 -6.00 4.37 12.56
N SER A 142 -4.89 4.20 11.86
CA SER A 142 -3.54 4.35 12.42
C SER A 142 -3.12 5.82 12.34
N ASP A 143 -2.79 6.42 13.50
CA ASP A 143 -2.27 7.79 13.57
C ASP A 143 -1.00 7.97 12.73
N LEU A 144 -0.15 6.95 12.67
CA LEU A 144 1.06 6.96 11.84
C LEU A 144 0.70 6.98 10.35
N THR A 145 -0.23 6.13 9.94
CA THR A 145 -0.68 6.08 8.54
C THR A 145 -1.35 7.39 8.14
N ASP A 146 -2.21 7.94 9.00
CA ASP A 146 -2.86 9.24 8.78
C ASP A 146 -1.84 10.36 8.63
N ALA A 147 -0.83 10.42 9.50
CA ALA A 147 0.24 11.41 9.42
C ALA A 147 1.02 11.32 8.09
N TYR A 148 1.31 10.09 7.62
CA TYR A 148 2.00 9.89 6.34
C TYR A 148 1.11 10.15 5.13
N LEU A 149 -0.18 9.87 5.21
CA LEU A 149 -1.14 10.27 4.19
C LEU A 149 -1.16 11.80 4.03
N ASN A 150 -1.23 12.52 5.14
CA ASN A 150 -1.17 13.98 5.14
C ASN A 150 0.16 14.53 4.58
N LYS A 151 1.31 13.86 4.85
CA LYS A 151 2.60 14.19 4.22
C LYS A 151 2.56 13.97 2.70
N ILE A 152 1.94 12.88 2.23
CA ILE A 152 1.78 12.63 0.79
C ILE A 152 0.95 13.75 0.16
N PHE A 153 -0.17 14.13 0.76
CA PHE A 153 -1.02 15.20 0.24
C PHE A 153 -0.30 16.55 0.20
N ALA A 154 0.43 16.89 1.26
CA ALA A 154 1.22 18.12 1.30
C ALA A 154 2.30 18.14 0.20
N TYR A 155 3.04 17.07 0.06
CA TYR A 155 4.05 16.92 -0.99
C TYR A 155 3.46 17.00 -2.40
N CYS A 156 2.31 16.36 -2.62
CA CYS A 156 1.63 16.45 -3.91
C CYS A 156 1.20 17.88 -4.25
N ARG A 157 0.72 18.65 -3.27
CA ARG A 157 0.40 20.08 -3.47
C ARG A 157 1.64 20.88 -3.87
N GLU A 158 2.76 20.68 -3.18
CA GLU A 158 4.03 21.34 -3.49
C GLU A 158 4.52 21.02 -4.91
N GLN A 159 4.28 19.80 -5.37
CA GLN A 159 4.68 19.33 -6.70
C GLN A 159 3.60 19.53 -7.78
N ASN A 160 2.44 20.13 -7.44
CA ASN A 160 1.28 20.28 -8.32
C ASN A 160 0.71 18.95 -8.84
N ILE A 161 0.78 17.88 -8.05
CA ILE A 161 0.22 16.56 -8.36
C ILE A 161 -1.21 16.51 -7.83
N LYS A 162 -2.18 16.19 -8.68
CA LYS A 162 -3.57 15.96 -8.28
C LYS A 162 -3.71 14.56 -7.67
N VAL A 163 -4.42 14.43 -6.56
CA VAL A 163 -4.52 13.16 -5.83
C VAL A 163 -5.94 12.62 -5.88
N VAL A 164 -6.03 11.32 -6.14
CA VAL A 164 -7.24 10.51 -5.94
C VAL A 164 -6.95 9.48 -4.86
N LEU A 165 -7.77 9.44 -3.83
CA LEU A 165 -7.78 8.39 -2.81
C LEU A 165 -8.91 7.43 -3.15
N GLU A 166 -8.56 6.25 -3.63
CA GLU A 166 -9.49 5.25 -4.13
C GLU A 166 -9.51 4.02 -3.22
N GLN A 167 -10.63 3.32 -3.18
CA GLN A 167 -10.77 2.09 -2.41
C GLN A 167 -10.59 0.86 -3.29
N LEU A 168 -9.79 -0.08 -2.83
CA LEU A 168 -9.74 -1.40 -3.45
C LEU A 168 -11.03 -2.16 -3.11
N PRO A 169 -11.63 -2.86 -4.08
CA PRO A 169 -12.83 -3.64 -3.83
C PRO A 169 -12.52 -4.86 -2.95
N MET A 170 -13.52 -5.35 -2.26
CA MET A 170 -13.45 -6.61 -1.51
C MET A 170 -14.38 -7.67 -2.10
N THR A 171 -14.19 -8.92 -1.69
CA THR A 171 -15.08 -10.02 -2.08
C THR A 171 -16.48 -9.81 -1.50
N GLU A 172 -17.53 -10.27 -2.20
CA GLU A 172 -18.90 -10.28 -1.66
C GLU A 172 -18.97 -11.03 -0.33
N THR A 173 -18.25 -12.15 -0.21
CA THR A 173 -18.16 -12.92 1.03
C THR A 173 -17.59 -12.09 2.18
N SER A 174 -16.57 -11.28 1.96
CA SER A 174 -16.00 -10.38 2.96
C SER A 174 -16.95 -9.25 3.31
N ALA A 175 -17.56 -8.62 2.31
CA ALA A 175 -18.50 -7.52 2.52
C ALA A 175 -19.72 -7.93 3.35
N HIS A 176 -20.19 -9.17 3.21
CA HIS A 176 -21.34 -9.69 3.98
C HIS A 176 -21.07 -9.88 5.48
N VAL A 177 -19.82 -10.04 5.87
CA VAL A 177 -19.46 -10.23 7.29
C VAL A 177 -18.91 -8.95 7.93
N LEU A 178 -18.69 -7.92 7.12
CA LEU A 178 -18.25 -6.62 7.60
C LEU A 178 -19.36 -6.00 8.48
N THR A 179 -19.00 -5.50 9.64
CA THR A 179 -19.96 -4.90 10.57
C THR A 179 -20.42 -3.51 10.09
N ASP A 180 -21.64 -3.12 10.48
CA ASP A 180 -22.16 -1.78 10.19
C ASP A 180 -21.29 -0.69 10.85
N ASP A 181 -20.77 -0.94 12.05
CA ASP A 181 -19.90 -0.01 12.78
C ASP A 181 -18.56 0.16 12.05
N PHE A 182 -17.95 -0.92 11.58
CA PHE A 182 -16.73 -0.83 10.76
C PHE A 182 -16.96 0.05 9.53
N TYR A 183 -18.03 -0.24 8.77
CA TYR A 183 -18.35 0.47 7.55
C TYR A 183 -18.60 1.97 7.80
N LYS A 184 -19.37 2.27 8.83
CA LYS A 184 -19.69 3.63 9.24
C LYS A 184 -18.45 4.43 9.64
N HIS A 185 -17.64 3.90 10.56
CA HIS A 185 -16.46 4.61 11.06
C HIS A 185 -15.39 4.76 9.97
N TYR A 186 -15.28 3.79 9.07
CA TYR A 186 -14.43 3.91 7.90
C TYR A 186 -14.87 5.05 6.98
N GLN A 187 -16.14 5.13 6.65
CA GLN A 187 -16.67 6.24 5.84
C GLN A 187 -16.52 7.59 6.52
N GLU A 188 -16.76 7.66 7.83
CA GLU A 188 -16.56 8.89 8.63
C GLU A 188 -15.11 9.37 8.53
N TYR A 189 -14.15 8.46 8.66
CA TYR A 189 -12.72 8.78 8.50
C TYR A 189 -12.38 9.30 7.10
N LEU A 190 -12.84 8.64 6.04
CA LEU A 190 -12.57 9.09 4.68
C LEU A 190 -13.26 10.42 4.35
N ASN A 191 -14.47 10.64 4.87
CA ASN A 191 -15.16 11.93 4.74
C ASN A 191 -14.40 13.04 5.49
N GLN A 192 -13.79 12.73 6.63
CA GLN A 192 -12.93 13.68 7.34
C GLN A 192 -11.68 14.02 6.52
N ILE A 193 -11.06 13.03 5.89
CA ILE A 193 -9.94 13.28 4.95
C ILE A 193 -10.38 14.22 3.83
N ALA A 194 -11.52 13.96 3.20
CA ALA A 194 -12.05 14.80 2.12
C ALA A 194 -12.33 16.24 2.57
N GLN A 195 -12.89 16.42 3.78
CA GLN A 195 -13.15 17.76 4.34
C GLN A 195 -11.87 18.53 4.64
N ASN A 196 -10.85 17.84 5.16
CA ASN A 196 -9.56 18.45 5.50
C ASN A 196 -8.68 18.69 4.26
N ASN A 197 -8.94 17.99 3.16
CA ASN A 197 -8.16 18.04 1.92
C ASN A 197 -9.09 18.22 0.70
N PRO A 198 -9.70 19.41 0.49
CA PRO A 198 -10.69 19.62 -0.56
C PRO A 198 -10.14 19.50 -1.99
N ASP A 199 -8.83 19.46 -2.14
CA ASP A 199 -8.09 19.25 -3.37
C ASP A 199 -7.83 17.76 -3.68
N VAL A 200 -8.16 16.86 -2.75
CA VAL A 200 -8.06 15.40 -2.91
C VAL A 200 -9.44 14.83 -3.29
N LEU A 201 -9.49 14.09 -4.37
CA LEU A 201 -10.69 13.33 -4.72
C LEU A 201 -10.72 12.04 -3.88
N VAL A 202 -11.70 11.91 -3.01
CA VAL A 202 -11.82 10.75 -2.11
C VAL A 202 -13.04 9.93 -2.48
N ASN A 203 -12.86 8.62 -2.72
CA ASN A 203 -13.96 7.66 -2.76
C ASN A 203 -14.15 7.05 -1.36
N PRO A 204 -15.25 7.34 -0.64
CA PRO A 204 -15.46 6.84 0.72
C PRO A 204 -16.15 5.47 0.77
N TYR A 205 -16.43 4.84 -0.39
CA TYR A 205 -17.23 3.63 -0.45
C TYR A 205 -16.38 2.40 -0.71
N ILE A 206 -16.58 1.37 0.11
CA ILE A 206 -16.05 0.03 -0.15
C ILE A 206 -17.00 -0.64 -1.16
N GLU A 207 -16.46 -1.00 -2.31
CA GLU A 207 -17.18 -1.77 -3.31
C GLU A 207 -16.94 -3.27 -3.10
N SER A 208 -17.96 -4.08 -3.33
CA SER A 208 -17.81 -5.53 -3.32
C SER A 208 -18.06 -6.09 -4.71
N TYR A 209 -17.24 -7.06 -5.08
CA TYR A 209 -17.35 -7.78 -6.33
C TYR A 209 -17.51 -9.28 -6.08
N SER A 210 -18.09 -9.98 -7.06
CA SER A 210 -18.20 -11.44 -6.98
C SER A 210 -16.86 -12.08 -6.63
N ASP A 211 -16.87 -13.06 -5.74
CA ASP A 211 -15.69 -13.82 -5.32
C ASP A 211 -14.93 -14.44 -6.50
N THR A 212 -15.61 -14.70 -7.62
CA THR A 212 -14.99 -15.22 -8.85
C THR A 212 -14.01 -14.24 -9.52
N LEU A 213 -14.09 -12.95 -9.19
CA LEU A 213 -13.18 -11.90 -9.67
C LEU A 213 -11.91 -11.77 -8.83
N PHE A 214 -11.75 -12.64 -7.82
CA PHE A 214 -10.58 -12.67 -6.95
C PHE A 214 -9.81 -13.98 -7.14
N GLY A 215 -8.48 -13.88 -7.01
CA GLY A 215 -7.59 -15.02 -6.99
C GLY A 215 -7.35 -15.58 -5.59
N ASP A 216 -7.57 -14.74 -4.57
CA ASP A 216 -7.56 -15.10 -3.15
C ASP A 216 -8.45 -14.12 -2.36
N ALA A 217 -8.34 -14.07 -1.02
CA ALA A 217 -9.20 -13.22 -0.19
C ALA A 217 -8.98 -11.71 -0.41
N ASP A 218 -7.80 -11.31 -0.90
CA ASP A 218 -7.34 -9.92 -0.89
C ASP A 218 -6.96 -9.41 -2.29
N HIS A 219 -6.72 -10.30 -3.26
CA HIS A 219 -6.18 -9.93 -4.57
C HIS A 219 -7.14 -10.27 -5.70
N LEU A 220 -7.38 -9.28 -6.56
CA LEU A 220 -8.17 -9.48 -7.78
C LEU A 220 -7.49 -10.50 -8.72
N SER A 221 -8.30 -11.31 -9.39
CA SER A 221 -7.88 -12.11 -10.53
C SER A 221 -7.54 -11.22 -11.73
N THR A 222 -7.03 -11.77 -12.82
CA THR A 222 -6.78 -11.05 -14.08
C THR A 222 -8.05 -10.37 -14.58
N GLU A 223 -9.19 -11.05 -14.54
CA GLU A 223 -10.48 -10.52 -14.97
C GLU A 223 -10.96 -9.41 -14.02
N GLY A 224 -10.87 -9.63 -12.70
CA GLY A 224 -11.22 -8.63 -11.69
C GLY A 224 -10.38 -7.37 -11.79
N ALA A 225 -9.07 -7.50 -12.00
CA ALA A 225 -8.16 -6.37 -12.19
C ALA A 225 -8.50 -5.57 -13.45
N ALA A 226 -8.82 -6.25 -14.56
CA ALA A 226 -9.25 -5.60 -15.81
C ALA A 226 -10.56 -4.85 -15.61
N MET A 227 -11.54 -5.46 -14.93
CA MET A 227 -12.83 -4.82 -14.62
C MET A 227 -12.63 -3.59 -13.74
N PHE A 228 -11.90 -3.70 -12.64
CA PHE A 228 -11.63 -2.58 -11.74
C PHE A 228 -10.90 -1.43 -12.45
N SER A 229 -9.91 -1.74 -13.28
CA SER A 229 -9.20 -0.73 -14.08
C SER A 229 -10.14 0.02 -15.02
N ASN A 230 -11.13 -0.65 -15.62
CA ASN A 230 -12.14 0.01 -16.44
C ASN A 230 -13.06 0.91 -15.61
N ILE A 231 -13.49 0.46 -14.43
CA ILE A 231 -14.30 1.27 -13.51
C ILE A 231 -13.55 2.54 -13.09
N ILE A 232 -12.28 2.43 -12.73
CA ILE A 232 -11.43 3.58 -12.39
C ILE A 232 -11.34 4.56 -13.56
N ARG A 233 -11.17 4.04 -14.78
CA ARG A 233 -11.10 4.87 -15.98
C ARG A 233 -12.41 5.62 -16.27
N GLU A 234 -13.54 4.98 -16.04
CA GLU A 234 -14.87 5.58 -16.20
C GLU A 234 -15.20 6.57 -15.07
N ARG A 235 -14.76 6.30 -13.85
CA ARG A 235 -14.96 7.15 -12.67
C ARG A 235 -14.14 8.43 -12.75
N TYR A 236 -12.94 8.35 -13.30
CA TYR A 236 -12.01 9.47 -13.40
C TYR A 236 -11.61 9.77 -14.85
N PRO A 237 -12.56 10.12 -15.74
CA PRO A 237 -12.28 10.34 -17.16
C PRO A 237 -11.25 11.44 -17.40
N GLN A 238 -11.18 12.45 -16.51
CA GLN A 238 -10.21 13.54 -16.59
C GLN A 238 -8.74 13.09 -16.44
N ILE A 239 -8.50 11.89 -15.91
CA ILE A 239 -7.15 11.33 -15.76
C ILE A 239 -6.73 10.60 -17.03
N PHE A 240 -7.67 9.88 -17.65
CA PHE A 240 -7.35 8.90 -18.69
C PHE A 240 -7.65 9.38 -20.11
N TYR A 241 -8.54 10.35 -20.25
CA TYR A 241 -8.90 10.91 -21.55
C TYR A 241 -8.36 12.34 -21.59
N ASN A 242 -7.28 12.55 -22.36
CA ASN A 242 -6.81 13.90 -22.65
C ASN A 242 -7.97 14.69 -23.23
N GLN A 243 -8.42 15.70 -22.53
CA GLN A 243 -9.24 16.76 -23.13
C GLN A 243 -8.30 17.62 -23.98
N SER A 244 -7.83 17.03 -25.08
CA SER A 244 -7.19 17.82 -26.12
C SER A 244 -8.30 18.53 -26.91
N GLU A 245 -8.60 19.75 -26.50
CA GLU A 245 -9.05 20.79 -27.41
C GLU A 245 -7.88 21.69 -27.80
#